data_af33b2031ac66d3c538ca5a39a9baff6
#
_entry.id   af33b2031ac66d3c538ca5a39a9baff6
#
_cell.length_a   1.000
_cell.length_b   1.000
_cell.length_c   1.000
_cell.angle_alpha   90.00
_cell.angle_beta   90.00
_cell.angle_gamma   90.00
#
_symmetry.space_group_name_H-M   'P 1'
#
loop_
_entity.id
_entity.type
_entity.pdbx_description
1 polymer ?
#
loop_
_entity_poly.entity_id
_entity_poly.type
_entity_poly.pdbx_seq_one_letter_code
_entity_poly.pdbx_strand_id
1 'polypeptide(L)'
;MTTHKNLLGGPDPTHLPENEEAYRLLDEDALAPAEVVAKYPTFSLAWAMLADEAFEAGRVVESYAYARTGYHRGLDALRRAGWKGHGPIPWSHRPNRGFLRCLAALARAADAIDEKEEADRCWHFLQDSSEDAYTELRG
;
A
#
# COMPACT_ATOMS: atom_id res chain seq x y z
N MET A 1 15.04 -24.43 -6.29
CA MET A 1 16.17 -23.63 -6.33
C MET A 1 16.27 -22.77 -5.14
N THR A 2 17.40 -22.60 -4.82
CA THR A 2 17.68 -21.72 -3.72
C THR A 2 17.39 -20.32 -4.06
N THR A 3 16.73 -19.68 -3.20
CA THR A 3 16.64 -18.26 -3.29
C THR A 3 18.04 -17.72 -3.10
N HIS A 4 18.50 -17.01 -4.05
CA HIS A 4 19.77 -16.37 -3.90
C HIS A 4 19.64 -15.23 -2.94
N LYS A 5 20.31 -15.35 -1.83
CA LYS A 5 20.48 -14.19 -1.01
C LYS A 5 21.41 -13.26 -1.77
N ASN A 6 20.99 -12.05 -1.89
CA ASN A 6 21.81 -11.05 -2.54
C ASN A 6 22.88 -10.62 -1.58
N LEU A 7 24.02 -11.28 -1.66
CA LEU A 7 25.14 -11.01 -0.74
C LEU A 7 25.72 -9.61 -0.91
N LEU A 8 25.48 -8.98 -2.06
CA LEU A 8 26.04 -7.68 -2.36
C LEU A 8 25.04 -6.53 -2.28
N GLY A 9 23.76 -6.82 -2.38
CA GLY A 9 22.76 -5.81 -2.57
C GLY A 9 21.68 -5.70 -1.51
N GLY A 10 21.77 -6.44 -0.44
CA GLY A 10 20.79 -6.33 0.64
C GLY A 10 19.68 -7.36 0.60
N PRO A 11 18.54 -7.07 1.24
CA PRO A 11 17.50 -8.06 1.48
C PRO A 11 16.74 -8.46 0.21
N ASP A 12 16.19 -9.66 0.25
CA ASP A 12 15.34 -10.17 -0.81
C ASP A 12 14.04 -9.37 -0.88
N PRO A 13 13.42 -9.29 -2.07
CA PRO A 13 12.10 -8.69 -2.21
C PRO A 13 11.04 -9.43 -1.39
N THR A 14 10.06 -8.69 -0.88
CA THR A 14 8.92 -9.27 -0.18
C THR A 14 7.71 -9.30 -1.09
N HIS A 15 7.03 -10.44 -1.12
CA HIS A 15 5.85 -10.66 -1.94
C HIS A 15 4.68 -11.06 -1.05
N LEU A 16 3.66 -10.21 -0.99
CA LEU A 16 2.46 -10.52 -0.22
C LEU A 16 1.66 -11.64 -0.88
N PRO A 17 0.96 -12.44 -0.09
CA PRO A 17 0.07 -13.46 -0.66
C PRO A 17 -1.13 -12.81 -1.34
N GLU A 18 -1.70 -13.50 -2.31
CA GLU A 18 -2.87 -13.04 -3.03
C GLU A 18 -4.14 -13.32 -2.23
N ASN A 19 -5.08 -12.38 -2.25
CA ASN A 19 -6.41 -12.59 -1.73
C ASN A 19 -7.40 -12.59 -2.90
N GLU A 20 -7.53 -13.74 -3.54
CA GLU A 20 -8.35 -13.87 -4.76
C GLU A 20 -9.81 -13.49 -4.52
N GLU A 21 -10.35 -13.86 -3.37
CA GLU A 21 -11.75 -13.56 -3.04
C GLU A 21 -11.98 -12.05 -2.98
N ALA A 22 -11.10 -11.31 -2.30
CA ALA A 22 -11.25 -9.86 -2.19
C ALA A 22 -11.13 -9.18 -3.55
N TYR A 23 -10.19 -9.62 -4.40
CA TYR A 23 -10.08 -9.10 -5.76
C TYR A 23 -11.35 -9.38 -6.56
N ARG A 24 -11.88 -10.60 -6.44
CA ARG A 24 -13.09 -10.98 -7.15
C ARG A 24 -14.29 -10.11 -6.74
N LEU A 25 -14.41 -9.83 -5.45
CA LEU A 25 -15.50 -8.99 -4.96
C LEU A 25 -15.44 -7.58 -5.55
N LEU A 26 -14.23 -7.02 -5.69
CA LEU A 26 -14.07 -5.71 -6.32
C LEU A 26 -14.28 -5.75 -7.83
N ASP A 27 -13.67 -6.72 -8.49
CA ASP A 27 -13.58 -6.74 -9.96
C ASP A 27 -14.80 -7.34 -10.60
N GLU A 28 -15.26 -8.49 -10.13
CA GLU A 28 -16.36 -9.23 -10.77
C GLU A 28 -17.72 -8.90 -10.16
N ASP A 29 -17.77 -8.86 -8.83
CA ASP A 29 -19.03 -8.58 -8.14
C ASP A 29 -19.29 -7.10 -7.95
N ALA A 30 -18.33 -6.27 -8.29
CA ALA A 30 -18.42 -4.80 -8.24
C ALA A 30 -18.88 -4.27 -6.89
N LEU A 31 -18.46 -4.90 -5.80
CA LEU A 31 -18.78 -4.40 -4.47
C LEU A 31 -18.03 -3.09 -4.20
N ALA A 32 -18.67 -2.23 -3.43
CA ALA A 32 -18.02 -1.00 -3.00
C ALA A 32 -16.81 -1.31 -2.11
N PRO A 33 -15.73 -0.52 -2.16
CA PRO A 33 -14.58 -0.74 -1.31
C PRO A 33 -14.91 -0.83 0.18
N ALA A 34 -15.89 -0.06 0.65
CA ALA A 34 -16.32 -0.13 2.05
C ALA A 34 -16.87 -1.50 2.44
N GLU A 35 -17.58 -2.14 1.53
CA GLU A 35 -18.10 -3.48 1.76
C GLU A 35 -16.98 -4.52 1.80
N VAL A 36 -15.96 -4.33 0.96
CA VAL A 36 -14.82 -5.24 0.91
C VAL A 36 -13.98 -5.14 2.17
N VAL A 37 -13.69 -3.92 2.67
CA VAL A 37 -12.91 -3.78 3.91
C VAL A 37 -13.67 -4.30 5.12
N ALA A 38 -15.01 -4.26 5.09
CA ALA A 38 -15.80 -4.84 6.17
C ALA A 38 -15.65 -6.36 6.23
N LYS A 39 -15.48 -6.99 5.07
CA LYS A 39 -15.25 -8.44 4.97
C LYS A 39 -13.78 -8.81 5.15
N TYR A 40 -12.88 -8.02 4.60
CA TYR A 40 -11.44 -8.28 4.58
C TYR A 40 -10.69 -7.04 5.04
N PRO A 41 -10.72 -6.74 6.35
CA PRO A 41 -10.06 -5.51 6.85
C PRO A 41 -8.55 -5.49 6.69
N THR A 42 -7.93 -6.62 6.37
CA THR A 42 -6.50 -6.68 6.10
C THR A 42 -6.16 -6.38 4.64
N PHE A 43 -7.17 -6.22 3.78
CA PHE A 43 -6.95 -6.04 2.35
C PHE A 43 -6.68 -4.57 2.02
N SER A 44 -5.41 -4.22 1.93
CA SER A 44 -4.97 -2.83 1.77
C SER A 44 -5.52 -2.15 0.53
N LEU A 45 -5.70 -2.88 -0.58
CA LEU A 45 -6.19 -2.26 -1.83
C LEU A 45 -7.53 -1.56 -1.63
N ALA A 46 -8.47 -2.19 -0.93
CA ALA A 46 -9.78 -1.57 -0.71
C ALA A 46 -9.67 -0.32 0.17
N TRP A 47 -8.77 -0.32 1.16
CA TRP A 47 -8.48 0.88 1.94
C TRP A 47 -7.91 2.00 1.06
N ALA A 48 -7.01 1.65 0.13
CA ALA A 48 -6.46 2.64 -0.79
C ALA A 48 -7.54 3.26 -1.66
N MET A 49 -8.49 2.45 -2.14
CA MET A 49 -9.60 2.94 -2.95
C MET A 49 -10.49 3.89 -2.16
N LEU A 50 -10.77 3.58 -0.90
CA LEU A 50 -11.52 4.48 -0.01
C LEU A 50 -10.76 5.81 0.20
N ALA A 51 -9.46 5.71 0.37
CA ALA A 51 -8.63 6.92 0.55
C ALA A 51 -8.67 7.81 -0.69
N ASP A 52 -8.59 7.21 -1.87
CA ASP A 52 -8.63 7.96 -3.12
C ASP A 52 -9.99 8.63 -3.32
N GLU A 53 -11.08 7.91 -3.07
CA GLU A 53 -12.43 8.46 -3.18
C GLU A 53 -12.63 9.64 -2.25
N ALA A 54 -12.19 9.50 -0.99
CA ALA A 54 -12.33 10.57 -0.01
C ALA A 54 -11.50 11.80 -0.41
N PHE A 55 -10.29 11.57 -0.90
CA PHE A 55 -9.43 12.68 -1.31
C PHE A 55 -10.04 13.45 -2.48
N GLU A 56 -10.54 12.76 -3.48
CA GLU A 56 -11.19 13.39 -4.65
C GLU A 56 -12.43 14.17 -4.25
N ALA A 57 -13.13 13.73 -3.21
CA ALA A 57 -14.31 14.41 -2.71
C ALA A 57 -13.98 15.55 -1.74
N GLY A 58 -12.70 15.84 -1.52
CA GLY A 58 -12.28 16.90 -0.61
C GLY A 58 -12.27 16.52 0.87
N ARG A 59 -12.54 15.25 1.17
CA ARG A 59 -12.55 14.77 2.56
C ARG A 59 -11.14 14.28 2.93
N VAL A 60 -10.23 15.23 3.09
CA VAL A 60 -8.80 14.93 3.24
C VAL A 60 -8.49 14.14 4.51
N VAL A 61 -9.11 14.51 5.64
CA VAL A 61 -8.87 13.82 6.92
C VAL A 61 -9.36 12.38 6.85
N GLU A 62 -10.49 12.13 6.21
CA GLU A 62 -10.96 10.75 5.99
C GLU A 62 -10.00 9.98 5.11
N SER A 63 -9.50 10.62 4.05
CA SER A 63 -8.50 10.02 3.17
C SER A 63 -7.26 9.61 3.96
N TYR A 64 -6.78 10.49 4.83
CA TYR A 64 -5.65 10.22 5.71
C TYR A 64 -5.92 8.99 6.58
N ALA A 65 -7.09 8.94 7.20
CA ALA A 65 -7.44 7.83 8.09
C ALA A 65 -7.53 6.49 7.36
N TYR A 66 -8.17 6.47 6.20
CA TYR A 66 -8.26 5.25 5.39
C TYR A 66 -6.89 4.79 4.92
N ALA A 67 -6.08 5.72 4.42
CA ALA A 67 -4.75 5.39 3.94
C ALA A 67 -3.87 4.84 5.05
N ARG A 68 -3.93 5.46 6.23
CA ARG A 68 -3.15 5.02 7.38
C ARG A 68 -3.57 3.63 7.84
N THR A 69 -4.86 3.35 7.86
CA THR A 69 -5.36 2.02 8.22
C THR A 69 -4.83 0.97 7.27
N GLY A 70 -4.96 1.20 5.96
CA GLY A 70 -4.47 0.25 4.96
C GLY A 70 -2.95 0.11 4.98
N TYR A 71 -2.24 1.18 5.26
CA TYR A 71 -0.80 1.18 5.41
C TYR A 71 -0.37 0.28 6.57
N HIS A 72 -0.98 0.44 7.74
CA HIS A 72 -0.64 -0.39 8.90
C HIS A 72 -1.02 -1.85 8.72
N ARG A 73 -2.17 -2.12 8.10
CA ARG A 73 -2.57 -3.48 7.77
C ARG A 73 -1.56 -4.12 6.82
N GLY A 74 -1.10 -3.36 5.85
CA GLY A 74 -0.07 -3.82 4.92
C GLY A 74 1.26 -4.10 5.59
N LEU A 75 1.67 -3.23 6.53
CA LEU A 75 2.91 -3.45 7.29
C LEU A 75 2.84 -4.77 8.07
N ASP A 76 1.70 -5.04 8.70
CA ASP A 76 1.53 -6.29 9.44
C ASP A 76 1.64 -7.49 8.51
N ALA A 77 1.01 -7.41 7.34
CA ALA A 77 1.08 -8.48 6.35
C ALA A 77 2.49 -8.70 5.83
N LEU A 78 3.22 -7.60 5.57
CA LEU A 78 4.61 -7.67 5.11
C LEU A 78 5.49 -8.37 6.14
N ARG A 79 5.32 -8.02 7.42
CA ARG A 79 6.09 -8.65 8.49
C ARG A 79 5.80 -10.14 8.57
N ARG A 80 4.56 -10.55 8.41
CA ARG A 80 4.19 -11.97 8.36
C ARG A 80 4.81 -12.68 7.17
N ALA A 81 4.99 -11.96 6.07
CA ALA A 81 5.60 -12.50 4.85
C ALA A 81 7.14 -12.49 4.90
N GLY A 82 7.72 -12.04 6.00
CA GLY A 82 9.17 -12.09 6.20
C GLY A 82 9.92 -10.77 6.02
N TRP A 83 9.22 -9.69 5.70
CA TRP A 83 9.84 -8.38 5.58
C TRP A 83 10.36 -7.90 6.95
N LYS A 84 11.58 -7.39 6.96
CA LYS A 84 12.28 -7.05 8.21
C LYS A 84 12.47 -5.54 8.40
N GLY A 85 11.59 -4.77 7.82
CA GLY A 85 11.61 -3.31 7.98
C GLY A 85 12.36 -2.58 6.89
N HIS A 86 12.93 -3.28 5.93
CA HIS A 86 13.64 -2.70 4.81
C HIS A 86 13.70 -3.70 3.65
N GLY A 87 14.05 -3.22 2.48
CA GLY A 87 14.16 -4.05 1.29
C GLY A 87 12.99 -3.87 0.34
N PRO A 88 13.14 -4.38 -0.90
CA PRO A 88 12.16 -4.12 -1.94
C PRO A 88 10.78 -4.72 -1.67
N ILE A 89 9.76 -3.96 -2.06
CA ILE A 89 8.36 -4.39 -2.06
C ILE A 89 7.87 -4.11 -3.48
N PRO A 90 8.11 -5.02 -4.44
CA PRO A 90 7.97 -4.70 -5.86
C PRO A 90 6.54 -4.39 -6.29
N TRP A 91 6.38 -3.32 -7.05
CA TRP A 91 5.12 -2.94 -7.70
C TRP A 91 4.66 -3.99 -8.71
N SER A 92 5.60 -4.67 -9.35
CA SER A 92 5.28 -5.68 -10.35
C SER A 92 4.48 -6.85 -9.77
N HIS A 93 4.62 -7.11 -8.48
CA HIS A 93 3.84 -8.14 -7.80
C HIS A 93 2.51 -7.55 -7.36
N ARG A 94 1.44 -7.90 -8.07
CA ARG A 94 0.11 -7.31 -7.87
C ARG A 94 -0.33 -7.23 -6.41
N PRO A 95 -0.19 -8.27 -5.58
CA PRO A 95 -0.62 -8.19 -4.18
C PRO A 95 0.06 -7.13 -3.34
N ASN A 96 1.23 -6.62 -3.76
CA ASN A 96 1.92 -5.54 -3.05
C ASN A 96 1.31 -4.17 -3.33
N ARG A 97 0.55 -4.03 -4.40
CA ARG A 97 0.09 -2.72 -4.88
C ARG A 97 -0.85 -2.02 -3.91
N GLY A 98 -1.69 -2.77 -3.19
CA GLY A 98 -2.59 -2.18 -2.21
C GLY A 98 -1.83 -1.44 -1.12
N PHE A 99 -0.80 -2.05 -0.58
CA PHE A 99 0.06 -1.41 0.42
C PHE A 99 0.74 -0.17 -0.15
N LEU A 100 1.33 -0.30 -1.33
CA LEU A 100 2.07 0.81 -1.95
C LEU A 100 1.14 1.99 -2.27
N ARG A 101 -0.09 1.69 -2.71
CA ARG A 101 -1.10 2.73 -2.95
C ARG A 101 -1.55 3.41 -1.67
N CYS A 102 -1.67 2.66 -0.56
CA CYS A 102 -1.98 3.26 0.74
C CYS A 102 -0.87 4.20 1.18
N LEU A 103 0.37 3.81 0.96
CA LEU A 103 1.53 4.63 1.31
C LEU A 103 1.53 5.94 0.54
N ALA A 104 1.27 5.89 -0.77
CA ALA A 104 1.17 7.08 -1.60
C ALA A 104 -0.02 7.96 -1.20
N ALA A 105 -1.17 7.33 -0.92
CA ALA A 105 -2.36 8.06 -0.49
C ALA A 105 -2.13 8.76 0.86
N LEU A 106 -1.42 8.11 1.77
CA LEU A 106 -1.07 8.72 3.05
C LEU A 106 -0.15 9.93 2.85
N ALA A 107 0.86 9.78 1.98
CA ALA A 107 1.75 10.90 1.66
C ALA A 107 0.99 12.10 1.12
N ARG A 108 0.06 11.86 0.19
CA ARG A 108 -0.73 12.90 -0.42
C ARG A 108 -1.64 13.61 0.59
N ALA A 109 -2.32 12.84 1.43
CA ALA A 109 -3.20 13.40 2.44
C ALA A 109 -2.42 14.17 3.51
N ALA A 110 -1.27 13.64 3.93
CA ALA A 110 -0.40 14.32 4.89
C ALA A 110 0.08 15.66 4.33
N ASP A 111 0.48 15.69 3.07
CA ASP A 111 0.90 16.92 2.43
C ASP A 111 -0.23 17.95 2.39
N ALA A 112 -1.45 17.51 2.12
CA ALA A 112 -2.62 18.39 2.02
C ALA A 112 -2.99 19.03 3.35
N ILE A 113 -2.64 18.42 4.49
CA ILE A 113 -2.88 19.00 5.81
C ILE A 113 -1.61 19.61 6.42
N ASP A 114 -0.61 19.83 5.57
CA ASP A 114 0.65 20.49 5.95
C ASP A 114 1.51 19.67 6.93
N GLU A 115 1.31 18.37 6.96
CA GLU A 115 2.15 17.44 7.74
C GLU A 115 3.33 17.01 6.86
N LYS A 116 4.26 17.93 6.64
CA LYS A 116 5.32 17.78 5.65
C LYS A 116 6.30 16.66 5.98
N GLU A 117 6.65 16.51 7.25
CA GLU A 117 7.59 15.45 7.63
C GLU A 117 7.03 14.07 7.34
N GLU A 118 5.75 13.87 7.64
CA GLU A 118 5.09 12.60 7.36
C GLU A 118 4.97 12.35 5.86
N ALA A 119 4.61 13.39 5.09
CA ALA A 119 4.54 13.28 3.65
C ALA A 119 5.90 12.85 3.06
N ASP A 120 6.96 13.51 3.49
CA ASP A 120 8.31 13.19 3.02
C ASP A 120 8.73 11.78 3.41
N ARG A 121 8.44 11.38 4.65
CA ARG A 121 8.73 10.02 5.12
C ARG A 121 8.05 8.98 4.24
N CYS A 122 6.78 9.19 3.93
CA CYS A 122 6.01 8.25 3.12
C CYS A 122 6.53 8.18 1.69
N TRP A 123 6.84 9.34 1.07
CA TRP A 123 7.37 9.35 -0.29
C TRP A 123 8.72 8.65 -0.37
N HIS A 124 9.61 8.88 0.60
CA HIS A 124 10.91 8.21 0.64
C HIS A 124 10.76 6.71 0.82
N PHE A 125 9.86 6.30 1.72
CA PHE A 125 9.60 4.88 1.94
C PHE A 125 9.07 4.22 0.66
N LEU A 126 8.18 4.90 -0.04
CA LEU A 126 7.64 4.39 -1.30
C LEU A 126 8.75 4.19 -2.33
N GLN A 127 9.60 5.20 -2.49
CA GLN A 127 10.71 5.15 -3.45
C GLN A 127 11.70 4.05 -3.09
N ASP A 128 12.05 3.92 -1.80
CA ASP A 128 12.95 2.86 -1.33
C ASP A 128 12.35 1.47 -1.53
N SER A 129 11.04 1.35 -1.42
CA SER A 129 10.36 0.07 -1.58
C SER A 129 10.27 -0.35 -3.04
N SER A 130 9.95 0.59 -3.93
CA SER A 130 9.78 0.32 -5.34
C SER A 130 9.87 1.62 -6.14
N GLU A 131 10.91 1.74 -6.95
CA GLU A 131 11.06 2.89 -7.83
C GLU A 131 9.91 2.95 -8.83
N ASP A 132 9.45 1.79 -9.31
CA ASP A 132 8.33 1.72 -10.25
C ASP A 132 7.04 2.24 -9.60
N ALA A 133 6.77 1.87 -8.35
CA ALA A 133 5.61 2.37 -7.62
C ALA A 133 5.68 3.88 -7.44
N TYR A 134 6.86 4.38 -7.10
CA TYR A 134 7.07 5.81 -6.91
C TYR A 134 6.76 6.58 -8.20
N THR A 135 7.28 6.09 -9.34
CA THR A 135 7.04 6.71 -10.63
C THR A 135 5.56 6.64 -11.00
N GLU A 136 4.93 5.49 -10.79
CA GLU A 136 3.54 5.28 -11.12
C GLU A 136 2.60 6.14 -10.28
N LEU A 137 2.85 6.24 -8.98
CA LEU A 137 1.90 6.81 -8.03
C LEU A 137 2.15 8.29 -7.75
N ARG A 138 3.39 8.73 -7.81
CA ARG A 138 3.69 10.14 -7.61
C ARG A 138 3.77 10.89 -8.93
N GLY A 139 4.23 10.19 -9.93
CA GLY A 139 4.39 10.55 -11.31
C GLY A 139 4.17 11.83 -11.78
#